data_a0f4141fb9b290460b1829691e67c575
#
_entry.id   a0f4141fb9b290460b1829691e67c575
#
_cell.length_a   1.000
_cell.length_b   1.000
_cell.length_c   1.000
_cell.angle_alpha   90.00
_cell.angle_beta   90.00
_cell.angle_gamma   90.00
#
_symmetry.space_group_name_H-M   'P 1'
#
loop_
_entity.id
_entity.type
_entity.pdbx_description
1 polymer ?
#
loop_
_entity_poly.entity_id
_entity_poly.type
_entity_poly.pdbx_seq_one_letter_code
_entity_poly.pdbx_strand_id
1 'polypeptide(L)'
;MTALSPRCSFSGTALKTIACITMLVDHIGASCIEAGILTPGLDAGTLSQDTLSAYPLYRLDMVLRFTGRLAFPIFCFLLVEGFVHTHDVKKYVRRLFLFALISEVPFDLAFFRTPFDPSAQNVYWTLALGVLAMAGLKHFEKPDGSASWKGLLCAAGCTLAALLTCTDYNGIGVLIICALYLTRGDRKRQCIVGAVLFAWELTAPLAFVLVWFYNGQRGRCTPAMQKVFYWFYPVHLSVLAAVTNLIL
;
A
#
# COMPACT_ATOMS: atom_id res chain seq x y z
N MET A 1 3.29 -22.34 24.41
CA MET A 1 2.35 -21.34 23.85
C MET A 1 1.35 -22.12 23.03
N THR A 2 0.13 -22.23 23.53
CA THR A 2 -0.97 -22.99 22.93
C THR A 2 -1.36 -22.39 21.59
N ALA A 3 -1.20 -23.15 20.52
CA ALA A 3 -1.72 -22.82 19.20
C ALA A 3 -3.25 -22.65 19.29
N LEU A 4 -3.73 -21.44 19.04
CA LEU A 4 -5.15 -21.19 18.84
C LEU A 4 -5.62 -22.05 17.66
N SER A 5 -6.68 -22.83 17.88
CA SER A 5 -7.23 -23.76 16.91
C SER A 5 -7.65 -23.06 15.60
N PRO A 6 -7.57 -23.75 14.44
CA PRO A 6 -7.55 -23.14 13.11
C PRO A 6 -8.94 -22.79 12.53
N ARG A 7 -9.85 -22.22 13.32
CA ARG A 7 -11.22 -21.98 12.82
C ARG A 7 -11.42 -20.67 12.03
N CYS A 8 -10.47 -19.72 12.08
CA CYS A 8 -10.46 -18.53 11.21
C CYS A 8 -9.00 -18.13 10.98
N SER A 9 -8.37 -18.63 9.93
CA SER A 9 -6.99 -18.26 9.59
C SER A 9 -6.91 -17.81 8.14
N PHE A 10 -6.24 -16.68 7.89
CA PHE A 10 -6.01 -16.16 6.55
C PHE A 10 -4.66 -16.64 6.02
N SER A 11 -4.65 -17.09 4.76
CA SER A 11 -3.40 -17.29 4.02
C SER A 11 -2.90 -15.96 3.43
N GLY A 12 -1.63 -15.89 3.01
CA GLY A 12 -1.08 -14.72 2.31
C GLY A 12 -1.84 -14.38 1.03
N THR A 13 -2.33 -15.40 0.30
CA THR A 13 -3.18 -15.19 -0.88
C THR A 13 -4.53 -14.59 -0.50
N ALA A 14 -5.15 -15.03 0.59
CA ALA A 14 -6.42 -14.46 1.06
C ALA A 14 -6.25 -12.99 1.49
N LEU A 15 -5.23 -12.68 2.29
CA LEU A 15 -4.91 -11.30 2.68
C LEU A 15 -4.64 -10.42 1.45
N LYS A 16 -3.90 -10.92 0.47
CA LYS A 16 -3.62 -10.19 -0.77
C LYS A 16 -4.89 -9.91 -1.58
N THR A 17 -5.81 -10.87 -1.63
CA THR A 17 -7.11 -10.68 -2.30
C THR A 17 -7.94 -9.61 -1.59
N ILE A 18 -8.01 -9.64 -0.25
CA ILE A 18 -8.69 -8.61 0.54
C ILE A 18 -8.06 -7.24 0.25
N ALA A 19 -6.73 -7.13 0.28
CA ALA A 19 -6.04 -5.89 0.00
C ALA A 19 -6.31 -5.36 -1.43
N CYS A 20 -6.35 -6.23 -2.45
CA CYS A 20 -6.71 -5.82 -3.81
C CYS A 20 -8.16 -5.32 -3.90
N ILE A 21 -9.11 -5.98 -3.24
CA ILE A 21 -10.52 -5.56 -3.26
C ILE A 21 -10.67 -4.22 -2.55
N THR A 22 -10.11 -4.05 -1.35
CA THR A 22 -10.21 -2.80 -0.59
C THR A 22 -9.49 -1.66 -1.31
N MET A 23 -8.36 -1.92 -1.99
CA MET A 23 -7.67 -0.95 -2.83
C MET A 23 -8.53 -0.51 -4.03
N LEU A 24 -9.23 -1.43 -4.69
CA LEU A 24 -10.14 -1.08 -5.78
C LEU A 24 -11.28 -0.18 -5.28
N VAL A 25 -11.85 -0.50 -4.11
CA VAL A 25 -12.90 0.30 -3.48
C VAL A 25 -12.40 1.71 -3.17
N ASP A 26 -11.18 1.84 -2.61
CA ASP A 26 -10.53 3.13 -2.37
C ASP A 26 -10.38 3.96 -3.65
N HIS A 27 -9.84 3.33 -4.68
CA HIS A 27 -9.52 4.01 -5.93
C HIS A 27 -10.77 4.39 -6.75
N ILE A 28 -11.89 3.69 -6.58
CA ILE A 28 -13.19 4.14 -7.13
C ILE A 28 -13.58 5.47 -6.48
N GLY A 29 -13.47 5.59 -5.17
CA GLY A 29 -13.72 6.86 -4.47
C GLY A 29 -12.78 7.96 -4.97
N ALA A 30 -11.48 7.74 -4.87
CA ALA A 30 -10.47 8.74 -5.20
C ALA A 30 -10.49 9.18 -6.68
N SER A 31 -10.65 8.24 -7.61
CA SER A 31 -10.62 8.54 -9.04
C SER A 31 -11.98 9.01 -9.57
N CYS A 32 -13.04 8.19 -9.41
CA CYS A 32 -14.31 8.50 -10.04
C CYS A 32 -15.09 9.60 -9.29
N ILE A 33 -15.04 9.59 -7.94
CA ILE A 33 -15.82 10.56 -7.17
C ILE A 33 -15.00 11.82 -6.88
N GLU A 34 -13.83 11.72 -6.24
CA GLU A 34 -13.02 12.90 -5.91
C GLU A 34 -12.51 13.59 -7.18
N ALA A 35 -11.66 12.91 -7.98
CA ALA A 35 -11.03 13.52 -9.15
C ALA A 35 -12.02 13.72 -10.33
N GLY A 36 -13.03 12.86 -10.48
CA GLY A 36 -13.97 12.92 -11.59
C GLY A 36 -15.14 13.91 -11.38
N ILE A 37 -15.63 14.05 -10.15
CA ILE A 37 -16.87 14.81 -9.87
C ILE A 37 -16.66 15.92 -8.87
N LEU A 38 -16.12 15.61 -7.66
CA LEU A 38 -16.09 16.57 -6.58
C LEU A 38 -15.10 17.70 -6.84
N THR A 39 -13.87 17.39 -7.26
CA THR A 39 -12.85 18.40 -7.56
C THR A 39 -13.27 19.32 -8.70
N PRO A 40 -13.71 18.81 -9.88
CA PRO A 40 -14.21 19.69 -10.94
C PRO A 40 -15.44 20.53 -10.50
N GLY A 41 -16.32 19.96 -9.68
CA GLY A 41 -17.49 20.69 -9.16
C GLY A 41 -17.10 21.85 -8.22
N LEU A 42 -16.07 21.66 -7.40
CA LEU A 42 -15.52 22.72 -6.54
C LEU A 42 -14.81 23.79 -7.37
N ASP A 43 -13.99 23.40 -8.34
CA ASP A 43 -13.24 24.32 -9.20
C ASP A 43 -14.15 25.17 -10.07
N ALA A 44 -15.25 24.59 -10.55
CA ALA A 44 -16.28 25.31 -11.32
C ALA A 44 -17.24 26.12 -10.45
N GLY A 45 -17.14 26.05 -9.12
CA GLY A 45 -18.04 26.73 -8.18
C GLY A 45 -19.47 26.20 -8.15
N THR A 46 -19.72 25.02 -8.74
CA THR A 46 -21.03 24.33 -8.68
C THR A 46 -21.24 23.59 -7.36
N LEU A 47 -20.16 23.28 -6.65
CA LEU A 47 -20.14 22.76 -5.29
C LEU A 47 -19.45 23.77 -4.37
N SER A 48 -19.88 23.83 -3.10
CA SER A 48 -19.26 24.65 -2.07
C SER A 48 -18.65 23.77 -0.98
N GLN A 49 -17.49 24.16 -0.47
CA GLN A 49 -16.84 23.48 0.67
C GLN A 49 -17.75 23.40 1.90
N ASP A 50 -18.54 24.46 2.17
CA ASP A 50 -19.42 24.53 3.34
C ASP A 50 -20.58 23.53 3.28
N THR A 51 -21.01 23.14 2.08
CA THR A 51 -22.15 22.21 1.87
C THR A 51 -21.70 20.81 1.46
N LEU A 52 -20.41 20.60 1.22
CA LEU A 52 -19.85 19.36 0.69
C LEU A 52 -20.21 18.13 1.55
N SER A 53 -20.16 18.27 2.88
CA SER A 53 -20.49 17.18 3.81
C SER A 53 -21.95 16.71 3.74
N ALA A 54 -22.87 17.53 3.22
CA ALA A 54 -24.26 17.19 2.99
C ALA A 54 -24.47 16.48 1.64
N TYR A 55 -23.50 16.56 0.73
CA TYR A 55 -23.60 15.99 -0.61
C TYR A 55 -23.52 14.46 -0.57
N PRO A 56 -24.50 13.71 -1.14
CA PRO A 56 -24.56 12.26 -1.01
C PRO A 56 -23.33 11.54 -1.57
N LEU A 57 -22.75 12.03 -2.69
CA LEU A 57 -21.55 11.43 -3.28
C LEU A 57 -20.33 11.63 -2.39
N TYR A 58 -20.20 12.76 -1.70
CA TYR A 58 -19.12 12.96 -0.72
C TYR A 58 -19.20 11.93 0.42
N ARG A 59 -20.42 11.67 0.94
CA ARG A 59 -20.62 10.65 1.99
C ARG A 59 -20.28 9.25 1.48
N LEU A 60 -20.67 8.93 0.25
CA LEU A 60 -20.30 7.65 -0.38
C LEU A 60 -18.79 7.55 -0.53
N ASP A 61 -18.14 8.61 -1.02
CA ASP A 61 -16.69 8.67 -1.13
C ASP A 61 -16.01 8.37 0.20
N MET A 62 -16.39 9.05 1.27
CA MET A 62 -15.85 8.80 2.62
C MET A 62 -15.95 7.33 3.04
N VAL A 63 -17.07 6.65 2.76
CA VAL A 63 -17.22 5.21 3.05
C VAL A 63 -16.26 4.36 2.23
N LEU A 64 -16.10 4.65 0.93
CA LEU A 64 -15.20 3.94 0.05
C LEU A 64 -13.74 4.13 0.49
N ARG A 65 -13.35 5.39 0.78
CA ARG A 65 -12.00 5.75 1.24
C ARG A 65 -11.67 5.09 2.58
N PHE A 66 -12.57 5.13 3.57
CA PHE A 66 -12.35 4.45 4.86
C PHE A 66 -12.23 2.93 4.71
N THR A 67 -13.01 2.31 3.81
CA THR A 67 -12.88 0.88 3.53
C THR A 67 -11.54 0.57 2.88
N GLY A 68 -11.10 1.44 1.98
CA GLY A 68 -9.86 1.31 1.22
C GLY A 68 -8.59 1.39 2.05
N ARG A 69 -8.60 2.14 3.16
CA ARG A 69 -7.44 2.31 4.06
C ARG A 69 -6.88 1.00 4.63
N LEU A 70 -7.61 -0.09 4.54
CA LEU A 70 -7.13 -1.42 4.94
C LEU A 70 -6.06 -1.97 3.97
N ALA A 71 -6.02 -1.52 2.72
CA ALA A 71 -5.18 -2.09 1.67
C ALA A 71 -3.70 -1.96 1.95
N PHE A 72 -3.22 -0.73 2.18
CA PHE A 72 -1.79 -0.45 2.29
C PHE A 72 -1.13 -1.14 3.50
N PRO A 73 -1.70 -1.14 4.71
CA PRO A 73 -1.15 -1.92 5.84
C PRO A 73 -0.99 -3.41 5.54
N ILE A 74 -1.99 -4.02 4.87
CA ILE A 74 -1.91 -5.43 4.46
C ILE A 74 -0.79 -5.63 3.43
N PHE A 75 -0.65 -4.72 2.45
CA PHE A 75 0.45 -4.80 1.48
C PHE A 75 1.82 -4.60 2.13
N CYS A 76 1.98 -3.68 3.08
CA CYS A 76 3.22 -3.52 3.85
C CYS A 76 3.59 -4.79 4.59
N PHE A 77 2.61 -5.41 5.28
CA PHE A 77 2.82 -6.69 5.94
C PHE A 77 3.23 -7.81 4.95
N LEU A 78 2.50 -7.97 3.85
CA LEU A 78 2.79 -8.99 2.82
C LEU A 78 4.11 -8.71 2.10
N LEU A 79 4.54 -7.46 1.99
CA LEU A 79 5.84 -7.08 1.45
C LEU A 79 6.97 -7.59 2.34
N VAL A 80 6.84 -7.42 3.67
CA VAL A 80 7.79 -7.94 4.66
C VAL A 80 7.84 -9.47 4.61
N GLU A 81 6.70 -10.14 4.60
CA GLU A 81 6.62 -11.61 4.46
C GLU A 81 7.28 -12.06 3.14
N GLY A 82 6.99 -11.40 2.03
CA GLY A 82 7.59 -11.67 0.74
C GLY A 82 9.11 -11.47 0.73
N PHE A 83 9.60 -10.44 1.40
CA PHE A 83 11.04 -10.16 1.54
C PHE A 83 11.76 -11.22 2.37
N VAL A 84 11.18 -11.64 3.48
CA VAL A 84 11.75 -12.67 4.36
C VAL A 84 11.88 -14.03 3.64
N HIS A 85 10.93 -14.35 2.77
CA HIS A 85 10.88 -15.64 2.06
C HIS A 85 11.49 -15.60 0.65
N THR A 86 11.97 -14.44 0.17
CA THR A 86 12.58 -14.36 -1.17
C THR A 86 14.03 -14.85 -1.19
N HIS A 87 14.37 -15.62 -2.22
CA HIS A 87 15.75 -16.01 -2.49
C HIS A 87 16.53 -14.99 -3.32
N ASP A 88 15.81 -14.11 -4.06
CA ASP A 88 16.40 -13.12 -4.96
C ASP A 88 15.79 -11.75 -4.74
N VAL A 89 16.42 -11.00 -3.83
CA VAL A 89 16.02 -9.63 -3.48
C VAL A 89 16.19 -8.69 -4.67
N LYS A 90 17.24 -8.86 -5.48
CA LYS A 90 17.49 -7.99 -6.66
C LYS A 90 16.37 -8.12 -7.68
N LYS A 91 15.92 -9.36 -7.95
CA LYS A 91 14.78 -9.61 -8.84
C LYS A 91 13.48 -9.06 -8.26
N TYR A 92 13.30 -9.12 -6.94
CA TYR A 92 12.13 -8.56 -6.26
C TYR A 92 12.08 -7.04 -6.42
N VAL A 93 13.16 -6.34 -6.07
CA VAL A 93 13.29 -4.88 -6.22
C VAL A 93 13.07 -4.46 -7.68
N ARG A 94 13.80 -5.09 -8.63
CA ARG A 94 13.67 -4.76 -10.06
C ARG A 94 12.24 -4.89 -10.56
N ARG A 95 11.50 -5.89 -10.09
CA ARG A 95 10.10 -6.08 -10.45
C ARG A 95 9.21 -4.98 -9.91
N LEU A 96 9.41 -4.54 -8.65
CA LEU A 96 8.65 -3.43 -8.09
C LEU A 96 8.91 -2.13 -8.84
N PHE A 97 10.17 -1.81 -9.16
CA PHE A 97 10.51 -0.65 -9.99
C PHE A 97 9.90 -0.71 -11.39
N LEU A 98 9.91 -1.88 -12.03
CA LEU A 98 9.28 -2.06 -13.33
C LEU A 98 7.77 -1.75 -13.26
N PHE A 99 7.07 -2.28 -12.26
CA PHE A 99 5.65 -2.01 -12.06
C PHE A 99 5.38 -0.59 -11.61
N ALA A 100 6.29 0.07 -10.89
CA ALA A 100 6.21 1.49 -10.59
C ALA A 100 6.18 2.32 -11.89
N LEU A 101 7.13 2.07 -12.80
CA LEU A 101 7.17 2.75 -14.11
C LEU A 101 5.94 2.47 -14.99
N ILE A 102 5.48 1.22 -15.03
CA ILE A 102 4.28 0.85 -15.83
C ILE A 102 3.02 1.51 -15.28
N SER A 103 2.96 1.72 -13.96
CA SER A 103 1.75 2.23 -13.29
C SER A 103 1.70 3.75 -13.22
N GLU A 104 2.76 4.47 -13.59
CA GLU A 104 2.83 5.93 -13.43
C GLU A 104 1.77 6.63 -14.28
N VAL A 105 1.76 6.39 -15.58
CA VAL A 105 0.77 7.00 -16.47
C VAL A 105 -0.68 6.65 -16.10
N PRO A 106 -1.05 5.37 -15.84
CA PRO A 106 -2.36 5.04 -15.30
C PRO A 106 -2.71 5.75 -13.99
N PHE A 107 -1.74 5.91 -13.09
CA PHE A 107 -1.92 6.58 -11.81
C PHE A 107 -2.21 8.07 -12.01
N ASP A 108 -1.38 8.76 -12.78
CA ASP A 108 -1.54 10.19 -13.03
C ASP A 108 -2.86 10.50 -13.74
N LEU A 109 -3.22 9.70 -14.75
CA LEU A 109 -4.51 9.84 -15.45
C LEU A 109 -5.71 9.58 -14.55
N ALA A 110 -5.61 8.64 -13.60
CA ALA A 110 -6.73 8.29 -12.72
C ALA A 110 -6.97 9.33 -11.61
N PHE A 111 -5.92 9.97 -11.09
CA PHE A 111 -6.03 10.84 -9.93
C PHE A 111 -5.82 12.32 -10.24
N PHE A 112 -5.01 12.65 -11.25
CA PHE A 112 -4.69 14.04 -11.63
C PHE A 112 -5.25 14.44 -12.99
N ARG A 113 -5.84 13.49 -13.74
CA ARG A 113 -6.41 13.72 -15.09
C ARG A 113 -5.40 14.25 -16.11
N THR A 114 -4.11 14.01 -15.86
CA THR A 114 -3.01 14.35 -16.76
C THR A 114 -2.15 13.09 -17.00
N PRO A 115 -1.47 12.96 -18.15
CA PRO A 115 -0.60 11.82 -18.39
C PRO A 115 0.70 11.84 -17.58
N PHE A 116 1.03 12.96 -16.97
CA PHE A 116 2.22 13.13 -16.15
C PHE A 116 2.00 14.24 -15.09
N ASP A 117 2.12 13.88 -13.81
CA ASP A 117 2.09 14.80 -12.69
C ASP A 117 3.24 14.49 -11.72
N PRO A 118 4.22 15.41 -11.56
CA PRO A 118 5.36 15.18 -10.69
C PRO A 118 5.06 15.36 -9.19
N SER A 119 3.86 15.80 -8.82
CA SER A 119 3.52 16.12 -7.43
C SER A 119 3.37 14.89 -6.54
N ALA A 120 3.03 13.73 -7.11
CA ALA A 120 2.96 12.46 -6.41
C ALA A 120 3.34 11.30 -7.31
N GLN A 121 3.95 10.27 -6.73
CA GLN A 121 4.34 9.04 -7.43
C GLN A 121 3.58 7.86 -6.87
N ASN A 122 3.25 6.88 -7.72
CA ASN A 122 2.45 5.73 -7.30
C ASN A 122 3.09 4.87 -6.18
N VAL A 123 2.27 4.08 -5.49
CA VAL A 123 2.65 3.29 -4.30
C VAL A 123 3.77 2.26 -4.54
N TYR A 124 3.98 1.79 -5.77
CA TYR A 124 5.07 0.85 -6.05
C TYR A 124 6.46 1.44 -5.79
N TRP A 125 6.64 2.76 -5.92
CA TRP A 125 7.88 3.45 -5.55
C TRP A 125 8.13 3.33 -4.04
N THR A 126 7.11 3.59 -3.20
CA THR A 126 7.21 3.40 -1.75
C THR A 126 7.57 1.95 -1.39
N LEU A 127 6.89 0.97 -2.01
CA LEU A 127 7.15 -0.45 -1.78
C LEU A 127 8.57 -0.86 -2.22
N ALA A 128 9.05 -0.36 -3.37
CA ALA A 128 10.39 -0.63 -3.88
C ALA A 128 11.47 -0.07 -2.95
N LEU A 129 11.32 1.19 -2.50
CA LEU A 129 12.21 1.82 -1.54
C LEU A 129 12.15 1.11 -0.18
N GLY A 130 10.98 0.65 0.25
CA GLY A 130 10.81 -0.18 1.44
C GLY A 130 11.59 -1.50 1.37
N VAL A 131 11.56 -2.19 0.21
CA VAL A 131 12.36 -3.41 0.02
C VAL A 131 13.86 -3.11 0.00
N LEU A 132 14.30 -2.00 -0.60
CA LEU A 132 15.70 -1.57 -0.56
C LEU A 132 16.14 -1.24 0.88
N ALA A 133 15.32 -0.56 1.65
CA ALA A 133 15.57 -0.28 3.07
C ALA A 133 15.73 -1.57 3.88
N MET A 134 14.80 -2.53 3.71
CA MET A 134 14.90 -3.86 4.34
C MET A 134 16.16 -4.62 3.91
N ALA A 135 16.55 -4.51 2.64
CA ALA A 135 17.78 -5.11 2.14
C ALA A 135 19.03 -4.52 2.82
N GLY A 136 19.07 -3.20 3.01
CA GLY A 136 20.12 -2.52 3.77
C GLY A 136 20.15 -2.95 5.24
N LEU A 137 18.99 -3.00 5.89
CA LEU A 137 18.87 -3.49 7.28
C LEU A 137 19.38 -4.92 7.42
N LYS A 138 19.00 -5.82 6.51
CA LYS A 138 19.44 -7.22 6.49
C LYS A 138 20.92 -7.36 6.20
N HIS A 139 21.46 -6.59 5.25
CA HIS A 139 22.88 -6.69 4.87
C HIS A 139 23.84 -6.28 6.01
N PHE A 140 23.44 -5.31 6.81
CA PHE A 140 24.21 -4.80 7.93
C PHE A 140 23.68 -5.29 9.30
N GLU A 141 22.85 -6.33 9.31
CA GLU A 141 22.34 -6.92 10.57
C GLU A 141 23.49 -7.44 11.41
N LYS A 142 23.47 -7.18 12.72
CA LYS A 142 24.49 -7.67 13.63
C LYS A 142 24.34 -9.18 13.89
N PRO A 143 25.39 -9.85 14.39
CA PRO A 143 25.32 -11.28 14.70
C PRO A 143 24.23 -11.67 15.70
N ASP A 144 23.83 -10.75 16.58
CA ASP A 144 22.74 -10.91 17.53
C ASP A 144 21.33 -10.67 16.94
N GLY A 145 21.25 -10.40 15.62
CA GLY A 145 20.00 -10.11 14.93
C GLY A 145 19.48 -8.68 15.11
N SER A 146 20.21 -7.81 15.81
CA SER A 146 19.83 -6.42 15.99
C SER A 146 20.23 -5.54 14.79
N ALA A 147 19.49 -4.45 14.59
CA ALA A 147 19.80 -3.48 13.55
C ALA A 147 21.14 -2.76 13.87
N SER A 148 22.00 -2.63 12.87
CA SER A 148 23.20 -1.81 12.98
C SER A 148 22.92 -0.37 12.56
N TRP A 149 23.78 0.57 12.99
CA TRP A 149 23.69 1.97 12.55
C TRP A 149 23.81 2.14 11.02
N LYS A 150 24.61 1.28 10.34
CA LYS A 150 24.76 1.27 8.88
C LYS A 150 23.45 0.86 8.20
N GLY A 151 22.77 -0.17 8.73
CA GLY A 151 21.46 -0.57 8.24
C GLY A 151 20.41 0.51 8.44
N LEU A 152 20.44 1.20 9.59
CA LEU A 152 19.54 2.33 9.88
C LEU A 152 19.82 3.52 8.95
N LEU A 153 21.07 3.80 8.60
CA LEU A 153 21.41 4.83 7.59
C LEU A 153 20.87 4.48 6.20
N CYS A 154 20.93 3.20 5.79
CA CYS A 154 20.31 2.77 4.53
C CYS A 154 18.80 2.99 4.55
N ALA A 155 18.14 2.64 5.66
CA ALA A 155 16.70 2.86 5.82
C ALA A 155 16.35 4.36 5.80
N ALA A 156 17.13 5.20 6.50
CA ALA A 156 16.97 6.65 6.49
C ALA A 156 17.17 7.26 5.10
N GLY A 157 18.17 6.78 4.33
CA GLY A 157 18.40 7.21 2.94
C GLY A 157 17.22 6.86 2.03
N CYS A 158 16.66 5.64 2.13
CA CYS A 158 15.47 5.25 1.38
C CYS A 158 14.23 6.06 1.80
N THR A 159 14.09 6.36 3.09
CA THR A 159 13.01 7.19 3.63
C THR A 159 13.10 8.62 3.08
N LEU A 160 14.30 9.20 3.08
CA LEU A 160 14.54 10.52 2.52
C LEU A 160 14.28 10.55 1.01
N ALA A 161 14.72 9.52 0.27
CA ALA A 161 14.42 9.39 -1.14
C ALA A 161 12.91 9.37 -1.41
N ALA A 162 12.12 8.58 -0.64
CA ALA A 162 10.68 8.54 -0.76
C ALA A 162 10.02 9.91 -0.48
N LEU A 163 10.53 10.64 0.51
CA LEU A 163 10.05 11.98 0.83
C LEU A 163 10.35 12.98 -0.30
N LEU A 164 11.58 13.00 -0.81
CA LEU A 164 12.01 13.93 -1.86
C LEU A 164 11.36 13.66 -3.22
N THR A 165 11.00 12.41 -3.51
CA THR A 165 10.32 12.03 -4.75
C THR A 165 8.80 12.01 -4.61
N CYS A 166 8.24 12.45 -3.47
CA CYS A 166 6.80 12.52 -3.22
C CYS A 166 6.07 11.20 -3.53
N THR A 167 6.65 10.06 -3.11
CA THR A 167 5.99 8.77 -3.33
C THR A 167 4.71 8.69 -2.50
N ASP A 168 3.74 7.92 -2.96
CA ASP A 168 2.53 7.64 -2.19
C ASP A 168 2.90 7.09 -0.80
N TYR A 169 2.27 7.59 0.27
CA TYR A 169 2.70 7.42 1.68
C TYR A 169 4.08 8.00 2.02
N ASN A 170 4.77 8.70 1.11
CA ASN A 170 6.03 9.40 1.36
C ASN A 170 7.06 8.56 2.17
N GLY A 171 7.92 9.24 2.94
CA GLY A 171 8.88 8.58 3.84
C GLY A 171 8.23 7.76 4.95
N ILE A 172 7.00 8.12 5.39
CA ILE A 172 6.27 7.39 6.44
C ILE A 172 6.02 5.95 6.02
N GLY A 173 5.62 5.71 4.76
CA GLY A 173 5.41 4.36 4.24
C GLY A 173 6.65 3.48 4.36
N VAL A 174 7.83 4.02 4.01
CA VAL A 174 9.11 3.30 4.13
C VAL A 174 9.46 3.02 5.59
N LEU A 175 9.26 4.00 6.49
CA LEU A 175 9.49 3.82 7.94
C LEU A 175 8.60 2.73 8.52
N ILE A 176 7.32 2.69 8.16
CA ILE A 176 6.38 1.65 8.61
C ILE A 176 6.82 0.27 8.12
N ILE A 177 7.22 0.14 6.84
CA ILE A 177 7.74 -1.12 6.30
C ILE A 177 8.98 -1.58 7.09
N CYS A 178 9.92 -0.67 7.39
CA CYS A 178 11.08 -0.96 8.22
C CYS A 178 10.70 -1.40 9.64
N ALA A 179 9.75 -0.73 10.28
CA ALA A 179 9.27 -1.08 11.62
C ALA A 179 8.61 -2.46 11.66
N LEU A 180 7.76 -2.78 10.67
CA LEU A 180 7.17 -4.11 10.52
C LEU A 180 8.23 -5.19 10.26
N TYR A 181 9.29 -4.87 9.51
CA TYR A 181 10.42 -5.78 9.30
C TYR A 181 11.22 -6.02 10.58
N LEU A 182 11.52 -4.99 11.34
CA LEU A 182 12.27 -5.11 12.59
C LEU A 182 11.51 -5.87 13.68
N THR A 183 10.18 -5.89 13.61
CA THR A 183 9.31 -6.63 14.55
C THR A 183 8.83 -7.99 14.03
N ARG A 184 9.33 -8.46 12.88
CA ARG A 184 8.90 -9.69 12.17
C ARG A 184 9.00 -10.98 12.99
N GLY A 185 9.86 -11.02 14.00
CA GLY A 185 10.04 -12.20 14.88
C GLY A 185 8.93 -12.41 15.91
N ASP A 186 8.11 -11.39 16.15
CA ASP A 186 7.00 -11.41 17.12
C ASP A 186 5.73 -10.83 16.48
N ARG A 187 4.79 -11.70 16.13
CA ARG A 187 3.52 -11.33 15.49
C ARG A 187 2.72 -10.33 16.33
N LYS A 188 2.72 -10.49 17.66
CA LYS A 188 2.01 -9.57 18.57
C LYS A 188 2.60 -8.17 18.48
N ARG A 189 3.93 -8.06 18.60
CA ARG A 189 4.63 -6.77 18.46
C ARG A 189 4.41 -6.16 17.08
N GLN A 190 4.52 -6.96 16.02
CA GLN A 190 4.31 -6.51 14.65
C GLN A 190 2.92 -5.92 14.43
N CYS A 191 1.87 -6.57 14.96
CA CYS A 191 0.50 -6.07 14.86
C CYS A 191 0.28 -4.81 15.69
N ILE A 192 0.82 -4.75 16.92
CA ILE A 192 0.70 -3.55 17.77
C ILE A 192 1.44 -2.37 17.14
N VAL A 193 2.70 -2.56 16.74
CA VAL A 193 3.50 -1.51 16.10
C VAL A 193 2.84 -1.03 14.82
N GLY A 194 2.37 -1.94 13.98
CA GLY A 194 1.67 -1.60 12.76
C GLY A 194 0.39 -0.81 13.02
N ALA A 195 -0.46 -1.27 13.95
CA ALA A 195 -1.70 -0.57 14.30
C ALA A 195 -1.44 0.85 14.84
N VAL A 196 -0.42 1.02 15.69
CA VAL A 196 -0.03 2.33 16.24
C VAL A 196 0.50 3.25 15.15
N LEU A 197 1.38 2.75 14.28
CA LEU A 197 1.97 3.55 13.20
C LEU A 197 0.97 3.96 12.12
N PHE A 198 -0.14 3.23 11.97
CA PHE A 198 -1.24 3.57 11.07
C PHE A 198 -2.41 4.28 11.77
N ALA A 199 -2.30 4.63 13.06
CA ALA A 199 -3.41 5.23 13.83
C ALA A 199 -3.89 6.59 13.27
N TRP A 200 -3.06 7.29 12.51
CA TRP A 200 -3.43 8.53 11.81
C TRP A 200 -4.41 8.31 10.64
N GLU A 201 -4.51 7.10 10.10
CA GLU A 201 -5.51 6.70 9.12
C GLU A 201 -6.63 5.90 9.79
N LEU A 202 -7.57 6.52 10.41
CA LEU A 202 -8.65 6.06 11.28
C LEU A 202 -9.02 4.55 11.21
N THR A 203 -9.17 3.96 10.02
CA THR A 203 -9.58 2.56 9.82
C THR A 203 -8.42 1.61 9.47
N ALA A 204 -7.27 2.12 9.04
CA ALA A 204 -6.10 1.32 8.68
C ALA A 204 -5.59 0.39 9.79
N PRO A 205 -5.62 0.77 11.09
CA PRO A 205 -5.27 -0.15 12.19
C PRO A 205 -6.06 -1.45 12.20
N LEU A 206 -7.31 -1.45 11.70
CA LEU A 206 -8.16 -2.65 11.62
C LEU A 206 -7.57 -3.74 10.72
N ALA A 207 -6.70 -3.37 9.77
CA ALA A 207 -5.99 -4.33 8.94
C ALA A 207 -5.15 -5.32 9.78
N PHE A 208 -4.62 -4.86 10.93
CA PHE A 208 -3.80 -5.71 11.81
C PHE A 208 -4.62 -6.74 12.59
N VAL A 209 -5.94 -6.60 12.67
CA VAL A 209 -6.83 -7.68 13.11
C VAL A 209 -6.79 -8.84 12.11
N LEU A 210 -6.83 -8.56 10.81
CA LEU A 210 -6.71 -9.57 9.75
C LEU A 210 -5.31 -10.21 9.75
N VAL A 211 -4.27 -9.39 9.90
CA VAL A 211 -2.86 -9.84 9.99
C VAL A 211 -2.64 -10.72 11.23
N TRP A 212 -3.31 -10.43 12.35
CA TRP A 212 -3.24 -11.28 13.56
C TRP A 212 -3.66 -12.72 13.28
N PHE A 213 -4.68 -12.92 12.45
CA PHE A 213 -5.17 -14.24 12.05
C PHE A 213 -4.41 -14.86 10.86
N TYR A 214 -3.30 -14.28 10.42
CA TYR A 214 -2.47 -14.85 9.37
C TYR A 214 -1.78 -16.15 9.83
N ASN A 215 -1.93 -17.22 9.02
CA ASN A 215 -1.47 -18.57 9.36
C ASN A 215 0.01 -18.85 9.02
N GLY A 216 0.77 -17.86 8.56
CA GLY A 216 2.17 -18.03 8.16
C GLY A 216 2.36 -18.74 6.81
N GLN A 217 1.28 -19.07 6.09
CA GLN A 217 1.35 -19.78 4.82
C GLN A 217 0.94 -18.91 3.65
N ARG A 218 1.64 -19.05 2.52
CA ARG A 218 1.31 -18.35 1.29
C ARG A 218 -0.12 -18.64 0.82
N GLY A 219 -0.59 -19.88 1.01
CA GLY A 219 -1.85 -20.35 0.47
C GLY A 219 -1.75 -20.76 -1.01
N ARG A 220 -2.87 -21.25 -1.57
CA ARG A 220 -2.93 -21.63 -2.99
C ARG A 220 -2.83 -20.38 -3.87
N CYS A 221 -1.79 -20.33 -4.70
CA CYS A 221 -1.58 -19.24 -5.63
C CYS A 221 -0.98 -19.81 -6.92
N THR A 222 -1.81 -19.98 -7.94
CA THR A 222 -1.38 -20.48 -9.26
C THR A 222 -0.49 -19.43 -9.96
N PRO A 223 0.32 -19.82 -10.96
CA PRO A 223 1.09 -18.87 -11.76
C PRO A 223 0.20 -17.79 -12.44
N ALA A 224 -1.00 -18.16 -12.83
CA ALA A 224 -1.98 -17.23 -13.40
C ALA A 224 -2.43 -16.18 -12.36
N MET A 225 -2.79 -16.61 -11.14
CA MET A 225 -3.14 -15.70 -10.04
C MET A 225 -1.99 -14.76 -9.69
N GLN A 226 -0.74 -15.23 -9.75
CA GLN A 226 0.42 -14.37 -9.51
C GLN A 226 0.50 -13.24 -10.55
N LYS A 227 0.29 -13.55 -11.82
CA LYS A 227 0.25 -12.55 -12.90
C LYS A 227 -0.90 -11.56 -12.67
N VAL A 228 -2.10 -12.05 -12.33
CA VAL A 228 -3.26 -11.20 -12.00
C VAL A 228 -2.91 -10.23 -10.88
N PHE A 229 -2.31 -10.67 -9.78
CA PHE A 229 -1.93 -9.78 -8.68
C PHE A 229 -0.90 -8.71 -9.07
N TYR A 230 0.02 -8.99 -10.00
CA TYR A 230 0.98 -7.98 -10.46
C TYR A 230 0.33 -6.96 -11.40
N TRP A 231 -0.50 -7.45 -12.33
CA TRP A 231 -1.15 -6.59 -13.30
C TRP A 231 -2.39 -5.88 -12.75
N PHE A 232 -2.88 -6.31 -11.60
CA PHE A 232 -4.09 -5.74 -10.99
C PHE A 232 -3.98 -4.21 -10.83
N TYR A 233 -2.85 -3.72 -10.28
CA TYR A 233 -2.68 -2.30 -10.01
C TYR A 233 -2.68 -1.44 -11.29
N PRO A 234 -1.82 -1.65 -12.29
CA PRO A 234 -1.87 -0.83 -13.49
C PRO A 234 -3.16 -1.01 -14.30
N VAL A 235 -3.75 -2.21 -14.33
CA VAL A 235 -4.96 -2.47 -15.12
C VAL A 235 -6.18 -1.78 -14.52
N HIS A 236 -6.44 -1.92 -13.19
CA HIS A 236 -7.61 -1.25 -12.62
C HIS A 236 -7.46 0.28 -12.65
N LEU A 237 -6.26 0.84 -12.47
CA LEU A 237 -6.02 2.27 -12.63
C LEU A 237 -6.28 2.73 -14.08
N SER A 238 -5.86 1.95 -15.07
CA SER A 238 -6.17 2.27 -16.49
C SER A 238 -7.68 2.28 -16.75
N VAL A 239 -8.42 1.33 -16.16
CA VAL A 239 -9.89 1.30 -16.30
C VAL A 239 -10.52 2.50 -15.62
N LEU A 240 -10.10 2.83 -14.38
CA LEU A 240 -10.59 4.00 -13.64
C LEU A 240 -10.24 5.30 -14.37
N ALA A 241 -9.01 5.44 -14.89
CA ALA A 241 -8.61 6.58 -15.69
C ALA A 241 -9.50 6.74 -16.93
N ALA A 242 -9.84 5.64 -17.61
CA ALA A 242 -10.76 5.68 -18.75
C ALA A 242 -12.16 6.15 -18.32
N VAL A 243 -12.69 5.65 -17.20
CA VAL A 243 -13.99 6.09 -16.67
C VAL A 243 -13.95 7.57 -16.31
N THR A 244 -12.94 8.01 -15.55
CA THR A 244 -12.84 9.39 -15.05
C THR A 244 -12.62 10.41 -16.18
N ASN A 245 -11.87 10.07 -17.23
CA ASN A 245 -11.52 11.04 -18.27
C ASN A 245 -12.41 10.99 -19.52
N LEU A 246 -13.15 9.87 -19.76
CA LEU A 246 -13.98 9.70 -20.96
C LEU A 246 -15.48 9.72 -20.68
N ILE A 247 -15.89 9.44 -19.43
CA ILE A 247 -17.32 9.30 -19.07
C ILE A 247 -17.75 10.41 -18.10
N LEU A 248 -16.91 10.78 -17.16
CA LEU A 248 -17.14 11.85 -16.18
C LEU A 248 -16.46 13.15 -16.59
#